data_209e0699a0fa78b70b5889c07325bdf7
#
_entry.id   209e0699a0fa78b70b5889c07325bdf7
#
_cell.length_a   1.000
_cell.length_b   1.000
_cell.length_c   1.000
_cell.angle_alpha   90.00
_cell.angle_beta   90.00
_cell.angle_gamma   90.00
#
_symmetry.space_group_name_H-M   'P 1'
#
loop_
_entity.id
_entity.type
_entity.pdbx_description
1 polymer ?
#
loop_
_entity_poly.entity_id
_entity_poly.type
_entity_poly.pdbx_seq_one_letter_code
_entity_poly.pdbx_strand_id
1 'polypeptide(L)'
;MRIKFLSFIASFFMVSFVIMSCLDDDNNIEYSPDATIHAFELDTTGLGKYKFTIDQLKSEIYNEDSLPVHADTIIDKILITKLTTASGVVTMKDQSGKDSIINIADSIDLRKPIKLKVWSTEALAGTSPDQTREYTISVRVHKHDPDSLRWNYVANISNSESIKEQKTVILGENILTYSVVDNVLKVYIAQKGNAMSWVSNSLEENPFKNSLPSSILSYNNKLYATTADNNDGNVYESTNGIKWETSGLFENEHVNLLLAPLSNKITYIKTINETKVFASTNEITSNAKTDQELQVVPDDFPIGNISYTTYTTATGLEGIMLIGEHAKQPIAGDIEAIVPWGYMGSIWVSFPPNNEETSCPVLQTPTIMYYNNQFYIFGEKFESFYTSEAGLAWKKANKKFSFPYQDWSEADFKPSKEQPEFRGRETYSSVLDDKNDYIYILFSGGSASFEEEVEDEEDEEKSSKATKTHTYTYESEVWRGRLNQLWFDKDPLNAGK
;
A
#
# COMPACT_ATOMS: atom_id res chain seq x y z
N MET A 1 -19.54 46.95 -15.77
CA MET A 1 -19.59 46.54 -17.21
C MET A 1 -18.71 47.38 -18.14
N ARG A 2 -18.14 48.52 -17.71
CA ARG A 2 -17.29 49.39 -18.59
C ARG A 2 -15.79 49.03 -18.62
N ILE A 3 -15.26 48.31 -17.64
CA ILE A 3 -13.82 47.99 -17.56
C ILE A 3 -13.44 46.75 -18.41
N LYS A 4 -14.35 45.80 -18.58
CA LYS A 4 -14.10 44.60 -19.41
C LYS A 4 -14.11 44.93 -20.92
N PHE A 5 -14.83 45.94 -21.33
CA PHE A 5 -14.89 46.39 -22.73
C PHE A 5 -13.64 47.16 -23.17
N LEU A 6 -13.00 47.87 -22.23
CA LEU A 6 -11.75 48.59 -22.51
C LEU A 6 -10.55 47.65 -22.65
N SER A 7 -10.53 46.56 -21.86
CA SER A 7 -9.52 45.51 -21.95
C SER A 7 -9.60 44.73 -23.26
N PHE A 8 -10.82 44.50 -23.77
CA PHE A 8 -11.02 43.82 -25.04
C PHE A 8 -10.56 44.68 -26.23
N ILE A 9 -10.86 46.00 -26.20
CA ILE A 9 -10.38 46.96 -27.20
C ILE A 9 -8.85 47.11 -27.15
N ALA A 10 -8.24 47.14 -25.97
CA ALA A 10 -6.77 47.21 -25.80
C ALA A 10 -6.06 45.98 -26.34
N SER A 11 -6.61 44.78 -26.14
CA SER A 11 -6.02 43.55 -26.71
C SER A 11 -6.19 43.50 -28.25
N PHE A 12 -7.29 44.02 -28.78
CA PHE A 12 -7.51 44.09 -30.22
C PHE A 12 -6.56 45.09 -30.88
N PHE A 13 -6.25 46.23 -30.22
CA PHE A 13 -5.29 47.22 -30.71
C PHE A 13 -3.83 46.69 -30.57
N MET A 14 -3.48 45.91 -29.57
CA MET A 14 -2.15 45.31 -29.44
C MET A 14 -1.86 44.29 -30.56
N VAL A 15 -2.84 43.49 -30.92
CA VAL A 15 -2.74 42.56 -32.06
C VAL A 15 -2.60 43.33 -33.38
N SER A 16 -3.28 44.49 -33.53
CA SER A 16 -3.21 45.33 -34.74
C SER A 16 -1.85 46.02 -34.92
N PHE A 17 -1.16 46.40 -33.84
CA PHE A 17 0.17 47.03 -33.89
C PHE A 17 1.32 46.07 -34.25
N VAL A 18 1.19 44.78 -33.96
CA VAL A 18 2.20 43.78 -34.34
C VAL A 18 2.16 43.48 -35.84
N ILE A 19 1.00 43.73 -36.51
CA ILE A 19 0.82 43.49 -37.95
C ILE A 19 1.32 44.71 -38.79
N MET A 20 1.50 45.89 -38.16
CA MET A 20 1.89 47.12 -38.92
C MET A 20 3.42 47.39 -38.92
N SER A 21 4.23 46.52 -38.32
CA SER A 21 5.69 46.80 -38.26
C SER A 21 6.53 46.24 -39.40
N CYS A 22 5.90 45.63 -40.41
CA CYS A 22 6.59 45.22 -41.65
C CYS A 22 5.74 45.57 -42.87
N LEU A 23 5.58 46.88 -43.13
CA LEU A 23 5.13 47.37 -44.43
C LEU A 23 6.34 48.03 -45.08
N ASP A 24 7.25 47.21 -45.57
CA ASP A 24 8.07 47.55 -46.71
C ASP A 24 7.34 47.11 -47.97
N ASP A 25 7.42 47.95 -49.01
CA ASP A 25 6.61 48.04 -50.18
C ASP A 25 6.78 46.90 -51.22
N ASP A 26 6.88 45.64 -50.79
CA ASP A 26 6.75 44.49 -51.68
C ASP A 26 5.56 43.62 -51.26
N ASN A 27 4.54 43.55 -52.10
CA ASN A 27 3.33 42.75 -51.93
C ASN A 27 3.57 41.22 -51.90
N ASN A 28 4.61 40.73 -51.29
CA ASN A 28 4.85 39.33 -51.04
C ASN A 28 4.49 38.99 -49.58
N ILE A 29 3.20 38.66 -49.34
CA ILE A 29 2.79 38.04 -48.12
C ILE A 29 3.45 36.66 -48.10
N GLU A 30 4.49 36.46 -47.26
CA GLU A 30 5.07 35.15 -47.04
C GLU A 30 4.15 34.31 -46.18
N TYR A 31 3.53 33.32 -46.81
CA TYR A 31 2.76 32.30 -46.11
C TYR A 31 3.68 31.26 -45.54
N SER A 32 3.41 30.82 -44.33
CA SER A 32 4.18 29.81 -43.62
C SER A 32 3.53 28.45 -43.81
N PRO A 33 4.29 27.38 -44.11
CA PRO A 33 3.80 26.00 -44.14
C PRO A 33 3.58 25.42 -42.74
N ASP A 34 3.90 26.18 -41.68
CA ASP A 34 3.83 25.70 -40.31
C ASP A 34 2.39 25.44 -39.85
N ALA A 35 2.07 24.16 -39.64
CA ALA A 35 0.81 23.67 -39.10
C ALA A 35 1.02 23.02 -37.70
N THR A 36 2.00 23.48 -36.94
CA THR A 36 2.30 22.89 -35.64
C THR A 36 1.61 23.65 -34.49
N ILE A 37 1.32 22.89 -33.38
CA ILE A 37 0.90 23.47 -32.10
C ILE A 37 2.18 23.78 -31.30
N HIS A 38 2.37 25.05 -30.96
CA HIS A 38 3.53 25.54 -30.21
C HIS A 38 3.31 25.54 -28.71
N ALA A 39 2.08 25.73 -28.24
CA ALA A 39 1.73 25.70 -26.83
C ALA A 39 0.31 25.19 -26.62
N PHE A 40 0.12 24.42 -25.58
CA PHE A 40 -1.16 23.87 -25.18
C PHE A 40 -1.27 23.80 -23.65
N GLU A 41 -2.33 24.33 -23.08
CA GLU A 41 -2.64 24.26 -21.65
C GLU A 41 -4.15 24.11 -21.45
N LEU A 42 -4.55 23.36 -20.42
CA LEU A 42 -5.93 23.20 -19.99
C LEU A 42 -6.16 23.88 -18.64
N ASP A 43 -7.40 24.26 -18.36
CA ASP A 43 -7.81 24.75 -17.06
C ASP A 43 -7.93 23.59 -16.07
N THR A 44 -6.86 23.35 -15.33
CA THR A 44 -6.82 22.36 -14.25
C THR A 44 -7.00 23.00 -12.86
N THR A 45 -7.64 24.17 -12.79
CA THR A 45 -7.91 24.87 -11.53
C THR A 45 -8.74 23.98 -10.61
N GLY A 46 -8.23 23.77 -9.39
CA GLY A 46 -8.84 22.84 -8.42
C GLY A 46 -8.28 21.42 -8.46
N LEU A 47 -7.56 21.01 -9.51
CA LEU A 47 -6.87 19.71 -9.58
C LEU A 47 -5.37 19.82 -9.30
N GLY A 48 -4.78 21.00 -9.44
CA GLY A 48 -3.34 21.25 -9.39
C GLY A 48 -2.78 21.76 -10.70
N LYS A 49 -1.45 21.92 -10.78
CA LYS A 49 -0.74 22.32 -11.99
C LYS A 49 -0.24 21.08 -12.73
N TYR A 50 -0.75 20.88 -13.93
CA TYR A 50 -0.35 19.78 -14.80
C TYR A 50 0.30 20.31 -16.06
N LYS A 51 1.41 19.68 -16.43
CA LYS A 51 2.13 20.00 -17.66
C LYS A 51 1.66 19.10 -18.79
N PHE A 52 1.44 19.69 -19.96
CA PHE A 52 1.09 18.98 -21.18
C PHE A 52 2.28 18.95 -22.13
N THR A 53 2.61 17.75 -22.60
CA THR A 53 3.66 17.53 -23.59
C THR A 53 3.03 17.48 -24.97
N ILE A 54 3.65 18.21 -25.91
CA ILE A 54 3.31 18.19 -27.33
C ILE A 54 4.36 17.36 -28.05
N ASP A 55 4.03 16.11 -28.37
CA ASP A 55 4.89 15.23 -29.16
C ASP A 55 4.71 15.58 -30.65
N GLN A 56 5.64 16.37 -31.16
CA GLN A 56 5.62 16.81 -32.55
C GLN A 56 5.82 15.65 -33.55
N LEU A 57 6.50 14.59 -33.16
CA LEU A 57 6.77 13.46 -34.06
C LEU A 57 5.51 12.58 -34.22
N LYS A 58 4.82 12.32 -33.14
CA LYS A 58 3.59 11.52 -33.12
C LYS A 58 2.33 12.34 -33.38
N SER A 59 2.43 13.66 -33.30
CA SER A 59 1.28 14.58 -33.31
C SER A 59 0.28 14.25 -32.19
N GLU A 60 0.81 14.08 -30.98
CA GLU A 60 0.03 13.79 -29.79
C GLU A 60 0.24 14.87 -28.72
N ILE A 61 -0.82 15.15 -27.97
CA ILE A 61 -0.77 16.03 -26.80
C ILE A 61 -1.31 15.25 -25.61
N TYR A 62 -0.54 15.18 -24.53
CA TYR A 62 -0.92 14.46 -23.32
C TYR A 62 -0.31 15.11 -22.07
N ASN A 63 -0.94 14.89 -20.92
CA ASN A 63 -0.39 15.30 -19.63
C ASN A 63 0.75 14.38 -19.21
N GLU A 64 1.86 14.97 -18.72
CA GLU A 64 3.02 14.20 -18.21
C GLU A 64 2.62 13.36 -17.00
N ASP A 65 1.99 13.99 -16.01
CA ASP A 65 1.42 13.31 -14.84
C ASP A 65 -0.09 13.13 -15.04
N SER A 66 -0.61 11.95 -14.65
CA SER A 66 -2.05 11.68 -14.72
C SER A 66 -2.82 12.55 -13.73
N LEU A 67 -4.00 13.03 -14.14
CA LEU A 67 -4.91 13.75 -13.26
C LEU A 67 -5.40 12.83 -12.11
N PRO A 68 -5.85 13.38 -10.98
CA PRO A 68 -6.37 12.60 -9.85
C PRO A 68 -7.55 11.70 -10.25
N VAL A 69 -7.79 10.69 -9.43
CA VAL A 69 -9.00 9.86 -9.53
C VAL A 69 -10.24 10.76 -9.46
N HIS A 70 -11.26 10.47 -10.26
CA HIS A 70 -12.49 11.25 -10.40
C HIS A 70 -12.34 12.60 -11.12
N ALA A 71 -11.18 12.91 -11.70
CA ALA A 71 -11.03 14.10 -12.55
C ALA A 71 -11.85 14.02 -13.86
N ASP A 72 -12.39 12.85 -14.20
CA ASP A 72 -13.30 12.63 -15.32
C ASP A 72 -14.57 13.47 -15.24
N THR A 73 -15.03 13.81 -14.03
CA THR A 73 -16.15 14.73 -13.79
C THR A 73 -15.81 16.21 -14.04
N ILE A 74 -14.53 16.53 -14.23
CA ILE A 74 -14.02 17.87 -14.49
C ILE A 74 -13.64 17.99 -15.98
N ILE A 75 -13.00 16.95 -16.51
CA ILE A 75 -12.56 16.96 -17.92
C ILE A 75 -13.69 16.74 -18.92
N ASP A 76 -14.92 16.46 -18.47
CA ASP A 76 -16.11 16.43 -19.32
C ASP A 76 -16.52 17.82 -19.85
N LYS A 77 -16.03 18.90 -19.18
CA LYS A 77 -16.31 20.31 -19.51
C LYS A 77 -15.11 21.19 -19.20
N ILE A 78 -13.93 20.82 -19.73
CA ILE A 78 -12.69 21.54 -19.47
C ILE A 78 -12.43 22.61 -20.52
N LEU A 79 -11.82 23.73 -20.13
CA LEU A 79 -11.44 24.80 -21.01
C LEU A 79 -9.99 24.65 -21.48
N ILE A 80 -9.74 25.02 -22.74
CA ILE A 80 -8.39 25.24 -23.25
C ILE A 80 -7.98 26.66 -22.87
N THR A 81 -6.98 26.79 -21.96
CA THR A 81 -6.49 28.10 -21.52
C THR A 81 -5.40 28.64 -22.42
N LYS A 82 -4.73 27.77 -23.19
CA LYS A 82 -3.70 28.15 -24.12
C LYS A 82 -3.67 27.20 -25.32
N LEU A 83 -3.73 27.78 -26.51
CA LEU A 83 -3.56 27.06 -27.76
C LEU A 83 -2.88 28.03 -28.76
N THR A 84 -1.63 27.78 -29.08
CA THR A 84 -0.83 28.65 -29.95
C THR A 84 -0.37 27.88 -31.18
N THR A 85 -0.63 28.43 -32.34
CA THR A 85 -0.20 27.94 -33.65
C THR A 85 0.24 29.12 -34.52
N ALA A 86 0.96 28.87 -35.61
CA ALA A 86 1.40 29.94 -36.53
C ALA A 86 0.26 30.67 -37.19
N SER A 87 -0.80 29.98 -37.58
CA SER A 87 -1.97 30.59 -38.27
C SER A 87 -3.06 31.09 -37.33
N GLY A 88 -3.09 30.59 -36.10
CA GLY A 88 -4.18 30.80 -35.16
C GLY A 88 -5.47 30.02 -35.50
N VAL A 89 -5.49 29.24 -36.58
CA VAL A 89 -6.70 28.51 -37.04
C VAL A 89 -6.55 27.00 -36.70
N VAL A 90 -7.42 26.57 -35.84
CA VAL A 90 -7.54 25.16 -35.42
C VAL A 90 -9.00 24.74 -35.54
N THR A 91 -9.23 23.58 -36.12
CA THR A 91 -10.59 23.03 -36.29
C THR A 91 -10.72 21.69 -35.58
N MET A 92 -11.94 21.36 -35.20
CA MET A 92 -12.36 20.06 -34.70
C MET A 92 -13.59 19.60 -35.48
N LYS A 93 -13.75 18.29 -35.64
CA LYS A 93 -14.97 17.75 -36.27
C LYS A 93 -16.17 17.93 -35.34
N ASP A 94 -17.21 18.56 -35.84
CA ASP A 94 -18.49 18.64 -35.15
C ASP A 94 -19.24 17.29 -35.18
N GLN A 95 -20.42 17.24 -34.57
CA GLN A 95 -21.26 16.03 -34.54
C GLN A 95 -21.72 15.56 -35.93
N SER A 96 -21.67 16.43 -36.95
CA SER A 96 -21.97 16.06 -38.33
C SER A 96 -20.75 15.58 -39.12
N GLY A 97 -19.55 15.60 -38.49
CA GLY A 97 -18.28 15.24 -39.10
C GLY A 97 -17.63 16.34 -39.91
N LYS A 98 -18.16 17.58 -39.86
CA LYS A 98 -17.62 18.74 -40.55
C LYS A 98 -16.60 19.47 -39.68
N ASP A 99 -15.53 19.99 -40.30
CA ASP A 99 -14.54 20.80 -39.62
C ASP A 99 -15.15 22.15 -39.16
N SER A 100 -15.10 22.40 -37.84
CA SER A 100 -15.56 23.64 -37.21
C SER A 100 -14.42 24.28 -36.45
N ILE A 101 -14.27 25.61 -36.55
CA ILE A 101 -13.22 26.34 -35.82
C ILE A 101 -13.45 26.20 -34.29
N ILE A 102 -12.40 25.90 -33.60
CA ILE A 102 -12.47 25.81 -32.15
C ILE A 102 -12.54 27.19 -31.53
N ASN A 103 -13.54 27.37 -30.67
CA ASN A 103 -13.62 28.53 -29.78
C ASN A 103 -13.07 28.09 -28.41
N ILE A 104 -11.91 28.60 -28.01
CA ILE A 104 -11.26 28.27 -26.71
C ILE A 104 -12.06 28.74 -25.48
N ALA A 105 -13.08 29.58 -25.69
CA ALA A 105 -14.01 29.96 -24.62
C ALA A 105 -15.08 28.89 -24.34
N ASP A 106 -15.23 27.93 -25.25
CA ASP A 106 -16.15 26.82 -25.07
C ASP A 106 -15.46 25.62 -24.41
N SER A 107 -16.16 24.96 -23.49
CA SER A 107 -15.64 23.75 -22.86
C SER A 107 -15.67 22.57 -23.83
N ILE A 108 -14.69 21.67 -23.65
CA ILE A 108 -14.56 20.42 -24.43
C ILE A 108 -14.62 19.22 -23.52
N ASP A 109 -15.09 18.10 -24.05
CA ASP A 109 -15.07 16.79 -23.32
C ASP A 109 -13.82 16.01 -23.70
N LEU A 110 -12.92 15.83 -22.72
CA LEU A 110 -11.65 15.10 -22.85
C LEU A 110 -11.65 13.73 -22.14
N ARG A 111 -12.80 13.19 -21.77
CA ARG A 111 -12.90 11.81 -21.26
C ARG A 111 -12.51 10.78 -22.33
N LYS A 112 -12.53 11.17 -23.59
CA LYS A 112 -12.02 10.38 -24.72
C LYS A 112 -11.05 11.23 -25.53
N PRO A 113 -10.06 10.63 -26.19
CA PRO A 113 -9.19 11.37 -27.08
C PRO A 113 -9.96 12.12 -28.17
N ILE A 114 -9.59 13.36 -28.40
CA ILE A 114 -10.14 14.19 -29.48
C ILE A 114 -9.06 14.53 -30.50
N LYS A 115 -9.47 14.90 -31.70
CA LYS A 115 -8.59 15.28 -32.80
C LYS A 115 -8.74 16.75 -33.12
N LEU A 116 -7.63 17.47 -33.15
CA LEU A 116 -7.52 18.85 -33.59
C LEU A 116 -6.77 18.90 -34.90
N LYS A 117 -7.32 19.66 -35.87
CA LYS A 117 -6.66 19.92 -37.15
C LYS A 117 -6.18 21.35 -37.21
N VAL A 118 -4.89 21.52 -37.36
CA VAL A 118 -4.20 22.82 -37.49
C VAL A 118 -4.02 23.13 -38.98
N TRP A 119 -4.31 24.33 -39.36
CA TRP A 119 -4.15 24.83 -40.73
C TRP A 119 -2.93 25.72 -40.77
N SER A 120 -2.06 25.56 -41.76
CA SER A 120 -1.01 26.53 -42.02
C SER A 120 -1.56 27.79 -42.72
N THR A 121 -0.80 28.88 -42.76
CA THR A 121 -1.21 30.04 -43.50
C THR A 121 -1.20 29.79 -45.00
N GLU A 122 -0.33 28.90 -45.50
CA GLU A 122 -0.37 28.44 -46.90
C GLU A 122 -1.66 27.68 -47.24
N ALA A 123 -2.12 26.79 -46.33
CA ALA A 123 -3.38 26.08 -46.53
C ALA A 123 -4.58 26.99 -46.53
N LEU A 124 -4.60 28.01 -45.65
CA LEU A 124 -5.67 29.02 -45.59
C LEU A 124 -5.69 29.95 -46.81
N ALA A 125 -4.51 30.30 -47.36
CA ALA A 125 -4.38 31.07 -48.57
C ALA A 125 -4.71 30.29 -49.85
N GLY A 126 -4.85 28.97 -49.75
CA GLY A 126 -5.09 28.09 -50.88
C GLY A 126 -3.87 27.81 -51.76
N THR A 127 -2.67 28.24 -51.34
CA THR A 127 -1.42 27.98 -52.08
C THR A 127 -0.96 26.54 -51.88
N SER A 128 -1.22 25.94 -50.71
CA SER A 128 -0.90 24.54 -50.36
C SER A 128 -2.00 23.98 -49.47
N PRO A 129 -3.18 23.59 -50.06
CA PRO A 129 -4.36 23.17 -49.27
C PRO A 129 -4.08 21.97 -48.32
N ASP A 130 -3.10 21.14 -48.63
CA ASP A 130 -2.74 19.95 -47.88
C ASP A 130 -1.81 20.24 -46.69
N GLN A 131 -1.33 21.49 -46.54
CA GLN A 131 -0.47 21.89 -45.41
C GLN A 131 -1.28 22.05 -44.10
N THR A 132 -1.76 20.91 -43.62
CA THR A 132 -2.51 20.78 -42.36
C THR A 132 -1.91 19.69 -41.55
N ARG A 133 -2.10 19.77 -40.21
CA ARG A 133 -1.64 18.73 -39.32
C ARG A 133 -2.69 18.34 -38.27
N GLU A 134 -2.92 17.06 -38.08
CA GLU A 134 -3.88 16.55 -37.12
C GLU A 134 -3.14 16.12 -35.84
N TYR A 135 -3.58 16.63 -34.69
CA TYR A 135 -3.10 16.25 -33.37
C TYR A 135 -4.18 15.49 -32.62
N THR A 136 -3.78 14.43 -31.91
CA THR A 136 -4.65 13.73 -30.96
C THR A 136 -4.36 14.24 -29.55
N ILE A 137 -5.38 14.79 -28.88
CA ILE A 137 -5.28 15.17 -27.47
C ILE A 137 -5.85 14.02 -26.63
N SER A 138 -5.07 13.54 -25.67
CA SER A 138 -5.49 12.56 -24.68
C SER A 138 -5.14 13.03 -23.28
N VAL A 139 -6.13 12.99 -22.37
CA VAL A 139 -5.92 13.30 -20.96
C VAL A 139 -5.92 12.00 -20.17
N ARG A 140 -4.82 11.77 -19.46
CA ARG A 140 -4.67 10.60 -18.59
C ARG A 140 -5.19 10.94 -17.21
N VAL A 141 -6.09 10.10 -16.68
CA VAL A 141 -6.64 10.17 -15.34
C VAL A 141 -6.28 8.91 -14.61
N HIS A 142 -5.88 9.01 -13.34
CA HIS A 142 -5.65 7.84 -12.52
C HIS A 142 -6.93 7.04 -12.35
N LYS A 143 -6.87 5.75 -12.58
CA LYS A 143 -7.98 4.83 -12.30
C LYS A 143 -8.10 4.55 -10.80
N HIS A 144 -7.03 4.72 -10.08
CA HIS A 144 -6.91 4.45 -8.64
C HIS A 144 -6.02 5.51 -8.03
N ASP A 145 -6.28 5.83 -6.76
CA ASP A 145 -5.41 6.74 -6.02
C ASP A 145 -3.97 6.23 -6.03
N PRO A 146 -3.00 7.05 -6.46
CA PRO A 146 -1.60 6.70 -6.34
C PRO A 146 -1.21 6.64 -4.85
N ASP A 147 -0.17 5.85 -4.55
CA ASP A 147 0.37 5.67 -3.20
C ASP A 147 -0.68 5.23 -2.17
N SER A 148 -1.70 4.47 -2.61
CA SER A 148 -2.71 3.86 -1.76
C SER A 148 -2.53 2.35 -1.67
N LEU A 149 -2.76 1.76 -0.50
CA LEU A 149 -2.88 0.32 -0.36
C LEU A 149 -4.21 -0.14 -0.97
N ARG A 150 -4.12 -1.11 -1.86
CA ARG A 150 -5.29 -1.74 -2.48
C ARG A 150 -5.41 -3.16 -1.99
N TRP A 151 -6.58 -3.47 -1.48
CA TRP A 151 -6.90 -4.78 -0.94
C TRP A 151 -7.80 -5.55 -1.90
N ASN A 152 -7.48 -6.82 -2.10
CA ASN A 152 -8.30 -7.75 -2.86
C ASN A 152 -8.54 -9.01 -2.03
N TYR A 153 -9.77 -9.45 -1.98
CA TYR A 153 -10.10 -10.77 -1.47
C TYR A 153 -9.47 -11.84 -2.38
N VAL A 154 -8.86 -12.86 -1.77
CA VAL A 154 -8.15 -13.92 -2.50
C VAL A 154 -8.85 -15.27 -2.34
N ALA A 155 -9.14 -15.68 -1.10
CA ALA A 155 -9.70 -16.99 -0.80
C ALA A 155 -10.24 -17.06 0.63
N ASN A 156 -11.02 -18.12 0.92
CA ASN A 156 -11.27 -18.58 2.28
C ASN A 156 -10.23 -19.63 2.67
N ILE A 157 -9.81 -19.65 3.94
CA ILE A 157 -8.88 -20.67 4.47
C ILE A 157 -9.66 -21.95 4.76
N SER A 158 -10.82 -21.80 5.45
CA SER A 158 -11.72 -22.88 5.85
C SER A 158 -13.14 -22.35 5.91
N ASN A 159 -14.10 -23.13 5.46
CA ASN A 159 -15.49 -22.70 5.32
C ASN A 159 -16.34 -22.85 6.60
N SER A 160 -15.81 -23.47 7.66
CA SER A 160 -16.66 -23.82 8.81
C SER A 160 -15.93 -23.94 10.16
N GLU A 161 -14.65 -23.67 10.23
CA GLU A 161 -13.86 -23.89 11.44
C GLU A 161 -13.61 -22.57 12.18
N SER A 162 -13.88 -22.55 13.49
CA SER A 162 -13.54 -21.41 14.35
C SER A 162 -12.05 -21.44 14.65
N ILE A 163 -11.32 -20.50 14.09
CA ILE A 163 -9.87 -20.32 14.34
C ILE A 163 -9.70 -19.33 15.48
N LYS A 164 -9.21 -19.78 16.62
CA LYS A 164 -8.99 -18.92 17.80
C LYS A 164 -7.61 -18.27 17.82
N GLU A 165 -6.62 -18.99 17.34
CA GLU A 165 -5.23 -18.55 17.31
C GLU A 165 -4.61 -18.96 15.99
N GLN A 166 -3.77 -18.10 15.42
CA GLN A 166 -3.06 -18.43 14.19
C GLN A 166 -1.71 -17.72 14.08
N LYS A 167 -0.78 -18.39 13.41
CA LYS A 167 0.52 -17.83 12.99
C LYS A 167 0.79 -18.20 11.56
N THR A 168 1.23 -17.24 10.77
CA THR A 168 1.47 -17.43 9.34
C THR A 168 2.93 -17.16 9.00
N VAL A 169 3.46 -17.98 8.10
CA VAL A 169 4.84 -17.88 7.63
C VAL A 169 4.90 -18.24 6.14
N ILE A 170 5.90 -17.71 5.43
CA ILE A 170 6.18 -18.06 4.04
C ILE A 170 7.33 -19.08 3.98
N LEU A 171 7.13 -20.14 3.20
CA LEU A 171 8.17 -21.12 2.86
C LEU A 171 8.22 -21.30 1.34
N GLY A 172 9.24 -20.73 0.71
CA GLY A 172 9.35 -20.72 -0.74
C GLY A 172 8.15 -20.03 -1.42
N GLU A 173 7.42 -20.77 -2.25
CA GLU A 173 6.22 -20.25 -2.92
C GLU A 173 4.92 -20.54 -2.16
N ASN A 174 5.00 -21.07 -0.93
CA ASN A 174 3.83 -21.39 -0.13
C ASN A 174 3.66 -20.44 1.05
N ILE A 175 2.39 -20.15 1.38
CA ILE A 175 1.97 -19.55 2.64
C ILE A 175 1.45 -20.68 3.51
N LEU A 176 1.96 -20.76 4.75
CA LEU A 176 1.57 -21.74 5.75
C LEU A 176 0.95 -21.02 6.93
N THR A 177 -0.25 -21.41 7.32
CA THR A 177 -0.94 -20.87 8.48
C THR A 177 -1.17 -21.98 9.49
N TYR A 178 -0.52 -21.86 10.63
CA TYR A 178 -0.71 -22.73 11.79
C TYR A 178 -1.89 -22.18 12.60
N SER A 179 -2.87 -23.01 12.85
CA SER A 179 -4.09 -22.60 13.55
C SER A 179 -4.55 -23.64 14.54
N VAL A 180 -5.01 -23.20 15.70
CA VAL A 180 -5.68 -24.09 16.67
C VAL A 180 -7.16 -24.07 16.39
N VAL A 181 -7.68 -25.20 15.96
CA VAL A 181 -9.08 -25.43 15.61
C VAL A 181 -9.61 -26.59 16.42
N ASP A 182 -10.68 -26.39 17.18
CA ASP A 182 -11.25 -27.40 18.07
C ASP A 182 -10.23 -28.07 19.00
N ASN A 183 -9.29 -27.28 19.53
CA ASN A 183 -8.16 -27.71 20.35
C ASN A 183 -7.19 -28.66 19.63
N VAL A 184 -7.13 -28.63 18.31
CA VAL A 184 -6.15 -29.38 17.51
C VAL A 184 -5.33 -28.40 16.68
N LEU A 185 -4.01 -28.50 16.75
CA LEU A 185 -3.12 -27.74 15.90
C LEU A 185 -3.11 -28.32 14.49
N LYS A 186 -3.48 -27.52 13.51
CA LYS A 186 -3.45 -27.82 12.08
C LYS A 186 -2.57 -26.84 11.34
N VAL A 187 -2.10 -27.22 10.17
CA VAL A 187 -1.45 -26.32 9.22
C VAL A 187 -2.22 -26.28 7.93
N TYR A 188 -2.58 -25.08 7.49
CA TYR A 188 -3.21 -24.82 6.20
C TYR A 188 -2.13 -24.29 5.26
N ILE A 189 -2.03 -24.89 4.09
CA ILE A 189 -0.99 -24.58 3.11
C ILE A 189 -1.65 -24.19 1.79
N ALA A 190 -1.21 -23.07 1.22
CA ALA A 190 -1.60 -22.64 -0.11
C ALA A 190 -0.42 -22.05 -0.87
N GLN A 191 -0.37 -22.23 -2.17
CA GLN A 191 0.58 -21.55 -3.02
C GLN A 191 0.18 -20.07 -3.18
N LYS A 192 1.16 -19.16 -3.13
CA LYS A 192 0.96 -17.74 -3.38
C LYS A 192 0.37 -17.50 -4.77
N GLY A 193 -0.56 -16.56 -4.89
CA GLY A 193 -1.15 -16.25 -6.19
C GLY A 193 -2.45 -15.47 -6.14
N ASN A 194 -3.10 -15.36 -7.29
CA ASN A 194 -4.37 -14.64 -7.43
C ASN A 194 -5.59 -15.46 -6.99
N ALA A 195 -5.46 -16.79 -7.04
CA ALA A 195 -6.47 -17.73 -6.55
C ALA A 195 -5.74 -18.77 -5.70
N MET A 196 -5.95 -18.72 -4.39
CA MET A 196 -5.30 -19.60 -3.43
C MET A 196 -6.24 -20.74 -3.07
N SER A 197 -5.72 -21.96 -3.17
CA SER A 197 -6.43 -23.17 -2.73
C SER A 197 -5.74 -23.71 -1.48
N TRP A 198 -6.43 -23.66 -0.36
CA TRP A 198 -5.91 -24.07 0.93
C TRP A 198 -6.12 -25.55 1.17
N VAL A 199 -5.08 -26.22 1.62
CA VAL A 199 -5.12 -27.64 2.02
C VAL A 199 -4.82 -27.73 3.51
N SER A 200 -5.75 -28.31 4.27
CA SER A 200 -5.58 -28.59 5.70
C SER A 200 -4.77 -29.85 5.91
N ASN A 201 -3.75 -29.80 6.76
CA ASN A 201 -2.91 -30.92 7.10
C ASN A 201 -2.79 -31.04 8.64
N SER A 202 -2.72 -32.26 9.12
CA SER A 202 -2.29 -32.56 10.48
C SER A 202 -0.77 -32.59 10.52
N LEU A 203 -0.17 -32.15 11.62
CA LEU A 203 1.28 -32.21 11.77
C LEU A 203 1.73 -33.64 12.04
N GLU A 204 2.82 -34.02 11.41
CA GLU A 204 3.52 -35.30 11.66
C GLU A 204 4.63 -35.08 12.68
N GLU A 205 4.78 -36.02 13.62
CA GLU A 205 5.80 -35.94 14.70
C GLU A 205 5.70 -34.58 15.43
N ASN A 206 4.46 -34.16 15.74
CA ASN A 206 4.11 -32.85 16.26
C ASN A 206 4.72 -32.56 17.64
N PRO A 207 5.76 -31.69 17.75
CA PRO A 207 6.35 -31.32 19.05
C PRO A 207 5.51 -30.29 19.80
N PHE A 208 4.60 -29.58 19.11
CA PHE A 208 3.83 -28.44 19.64
C PHE A 208 2.56 -28.88 20.36
N LYS A 209 2.22 -30.17 20.30
CA LYS A 209 0.96 -30.71 20.84
C LYS A 209 -0.23 -30.01 20.17
N ASN A 210 -1.06 -29.33 20.94
CA ASN A 210 -2.23 -28.60 20.46
C ASN A 210 -2.11 -27.08 20.64
N SER A 211 -0.90 -26.57 20.80
CA SER A 211 -0.64 -25.14 20.97
C SER A 211 0.13 -24.59 19.79
N LEU A 212 -0.04 -23.31 19.48
CA LEU A 212 0.82 -22.65 18.51
C LEU A 212 2.28 -22.64 18.97
N PRO A 213 3.25 -22.70 18.03
CA PRO A 213 4.64 -22.40 18.34
C PRO A 213 4.76 -21.02 18.99
N SER A 214 5.62 -20.85 20.00
CA SER A 214 5.90 -19.52 20.57
C SER A 214 6.57 -18.61 19.56
N SER A 215 7.44 -19.17 18.73
CA SER A 215 8.02 -18.51 17.56
C SER A 215 8.09 -19.47 16.39
N ILE A 216 7.92 -18.92 15.18
CA ILE A 216 8.11 -19.64 13.93
C ILE A 216 8.69 -18.66 12.91
N LEU A 217 9.74 -19.05 12.21
CA LEU A 217 10.38 -18.24 11.18
C LEU A 217 10.91 -19.11 10.04
N SER A 218 11.12 -18.48 8.90
CA SER A 218 11.69 -19.10 7.70
C SER A 218 13.14 -18.65 7.51
N TYR A 219 14.05 -19.59 7.34
CA TYR A 219 15.45 -19.33 7.08
C TYR A 219 16.05 -20.43 6.20
N ASN A 220 16.79 -20.05 5.17
CA ASN A 220 17.43 -20.97 4.22
C ASN A 220 16.48 -22.08 3.71
N ASN A 221 15.27 -21.68 3.32
CA ASN A 221 14.22 -22.58 2.81
C ASN A 221 13.81 -23.71 3.77
N LYS A 222 13.95 -23.46 5.07
CA LYS A 222 13.41 -24.29 6.16
C LYS A 222 12.65 -23.41 7.14
N LEU A 223 11.74 -24.02 7.86
CA LEU A 223 11.10 -23.41 9.03
C LEU A 223 11.82 -23.83 10.29
N TYR A 224 11.90 -22.90 11.23
CA TYR A 224 12.41 -23.11 12.58
C TYR A 224 11.37 -22.63 13.58
N ALA A 225 11.13 -23.39 14.62
CA ALA A 225 10.12 -23.06 15.61
C ALA A 225 10.51 -23.57 17.03
N THR A 226 9.94 -22.91 18.05
CA THR A 226 10.01 -23.36 19.45
C THR A 226 8.61 -23.65 19.96
N THR A 227 8.49 -24.54 20.94
CA THR A 227 7.21 -24.85 21.60
C THR A 227 6.70 -23.66 22.43
N ALA A 228 5.43 -23.66 22.79
CA ALA A 228 4.80 -22.54 23.51
C ALA A 228 5.47 -22.26 24.88
N ASP A 229 5.77 -23.30 25.62
CA ASP A 229 6.44 -23.21 26.90
C ASP A 229 7.98 -23.31 26.82
N ASN A 230 8.46 -23.94 25.75
CA ASN A 230 9.88 -24.19 25.45
C ASN A 230 10.78 -24.48 26.64
N ASN A 231 10.28 -25.25 27.61
CA ASN A 231 11.01 -25.60 28.84
C ASN A 231 12.22 -26.49 28.57
N ASP A 232 12.20 -27.28 27.50
CA ASP A 232 13.30 -28.12 27.05
C ASP A 232 14.39 -27.37 26.27
N GLY A 233 14.11 -26.13 25.86
CA GLY A 233 15.03 -25.29 25.11
C GLY A 233 15.32 -25.76 23.68
N ASN A 234 14.52 -26.69 23.14
CA ASN A 234 14.73 -27.26 21.83
C ASN A 234 14.18 -26.35 20.71
N VAL A 235 14.91 -26.34 19.62
CA VAL A 235 14.42 -25.77 18.35
C VAL A 235 14.07 -26.91 17.40
N TYR A 236 12.93 -26.82 16.77
CA TYR A 236 12.47 -27.77 15.77
C TYR A 236 12.57 -27.17 14.38
N GLU A 237 12.90 -28.01 13.38
CA GLU A 237 12.97 -27.58 12.00
C GLU A 237 12.08 -28.42 11.09
N SER A 238 11.65 -27.82 9.97
CA SER A 238 10.82 -28.47 8.95
C SER A 238 11.14 -27.94 7.55
N THR A 239 11.14 -28.80 6.55
CA THR A 239 11.30 -28.45 5.14
C THR A 239 9.98 -28.29 4.40
N ASN A 240 8.86 -28.73 4.99
CA ASN A 240 7.54 -28.73 4.38
C ASN A 240 6.44 -28.13 5.27
N GLY A 241 6.77 -27.80 6.54
CA GLY A 241 5.82 -27.28 7.50
C GLY A 241 4.87 -28.30 8.14
N ILE A 242 4.93 -29.57 7.73
CA ILE A 242 4.07 -30.64 8.21
C ILE A 242 4.84 -31.57 9.15
N LYS A 243 5.99 -32.04 8.70
CA LYS A 243 6.88 -32.90 9.49
C LYS A 243 7.95 -32.07 10.18
N TRP A 244 8.10 -32.26 11.50
CA TRP A 244 9.03 -31.54 12.33
C TRP A 244 10.03 -32.48 13.01
N GLU A 245 11.27 -32.05 13.08
CA GLU A 245 12.37 -32.76 13.77
C GLU A 245 13.21 -31.77 14.57
N THR A 246 13.94 -32.26 15.57
CA THR A 246 14.86 -31.42 16.33
C THR A 246 15.95 -30.88 15.42
N SER A 247 16.19 -29.57 15.49
CA SER A 247 17.14 -28.91 14.61
C SER A 247 18.59 -29.19 15.00
N GLY A 248 19.35 -29.71 14.04
CA GLY A 248 20.79 -29.88 14.20
C GLY A 248 21.57 -28.56 14.25
N LEU A 249 21.00 -27.46 13.75
CA LEU A 249 21.63 -26.14 13.82
C LEU A 249 21.77 -25.62 15.25
N PHE A 250 20.86 -26.03 16.15
CA PHE A 250 20.81 -25.62 17.53
C PHE A 250 21.21 -26.75 18.50
N GLU A 251 21.90 -27.78 17.99
CA GLU A 251 22.39 -28.86 18.84
C GLU A 251 23.26 -28.29 19.97
N ASN A 252 22.96 -28.65 21.22
CA ASN A 252 23.61 -28.17 22.43
C ASN A 252 23.32 -26.69 22.83
N GLU A 253 22.39 -26.04 22.18
CA GLU A 253 21.89 -24.72 22.59
C GLU A 253 20.57 -24.87 23.37
N HIS A 254 20.43 -24.13 24.47
CA HIS A 254 19.16 -24.01 25.20
C HIS A 254 18.46 -22.71 24.78
N VAL A 255 17.63 -22.80 23.74
CA VAL A 255 16.97 -21.64 23.17
C VAL A 255 15.66 -21.34 23.88
N ASN A 256 15.51 -20.14 24.41
CA ASN A 256 14.26 -19.71 25.02
C ASN A 256 13.26 -19.20 23.98
N LEU A 257 13.74 -18.43 23.00
CA LEU A 257 12.89 -17.78 22.01
C LEU A 257 13.69 -17.48 20.74
N LEU A 258 13.17 -17.84 19.58
CA LEU A 258 13.67 -17.38 18.29
C LEU A 258 13.12 -15.97 18.02
N LEU A 259 13.97 -15.05 17.58
CA LEU A 259 13.59 -13.65 17.37
C LEU A 259 13.34 -13.34 15.90
N ALA A 260 14.38 -13.38 15.05
CA ALA A 260 14.25 -13.08 13.64
C ALA A 260 15.44 -13.62 12.83
N PRO A 261 15.25 -13.97 11.56
CA PRO A 261 16.33 -14.32 10.65
C PRO A 261 16.94 -13.07 10.01
N LEU A 262 18.20 -13.15 9.63
CA LEU A 262 18.89 -12.33 8.63
C LEU A 262 19.40 -13.25 7.53
N SER A 263 19.97 -12.69 6.46
CA SER A 263 20.45 -13.49 5.31
C SER A 263 21.44 -14.60 5.71
N ASN A 264 22.21 -14.40 6.76
CA ASN A 264 23.31 -15.28 7.17
C ASN A 264 23.17 -15.89 8.58
N LYS A 265 22.14 -15.55 9.34
CA LYS A 265 21.96 -16.03 10.73
C LYS A 265 20.52 -15.94 11.21
N ILE A 266 20.23 -16.69 12.26
CA ILE A 266 19.03 -16.54 13.09
C ILE A 266 19.46 -15.91 14.41
N THR A 267 18.72 -14.90 14.88
CA THR A 267 18.88 -14.30 16.21
C THR A 267 17.90 -14.94 17.20
N TYR A 268 18.34 -15.16 18.43
CA TYR A 268 17.55 -15.84 19.46
C TYR A 268 17.96 -15.41 20.87
N ILE A 269 17.16 -15.80 21.85
CA ILE A 269 17.45 -15.66 23.28
C ILE A 269 17.78 -17.03 23.82
N LYS A 270 18.87 -17.13 24.63
CA LYS A 270 19.22 -18.29 25.40
C LYS A 270 19.45 -17.93 26.87
N THR A 271 19.41 -18.93 27.74
CA THR A 271 19.75 -18.77 29.16
C THR A 271 21.13 -19.34 29.45
N ILE A 272 21.98 -18.55 30.12
CA ILE A 272 23.30 -18.94 30.61
C ILE A 272 23.37 -18.57 32.10
N ASN A 273 23.62 -19.52 32.95
CA ASN A 273 23.72 -19.28 34.40
C ASN A 273 22.54 -18.42 34.93
N GLU A 274 21.31 -18.79 34.59
CA GLU A 274 20.07 -18.11 34.96
C GLU A 274 19.86 -16.73 34.34
N THR A 275 20.79 -16.25 33.52
CA THR A 275 20.70 -14.97 32.82
C THR A 275 20.31 -15.18 31.38
N LYS A 276 19.28 -14.44 30.91
CA LYS A 276 18.88 -14.40 29.48
C LYS A 276 19.82 -13.50 28.71
N VAL A 277 20.34 -14.00 27.61
CA VAL A 277 21.25 -13.28 26.72
C VAL A 277 20.79 -13.38 25.26
N PHE A 278 21.11 -12.36 24.47
CA PHE A 278 20.94 -12.42 23.03
C PHE A 278 22.10 -13.22 22.40
N ALA A 279 21.74 -14.05 21.43
CA ALA A 279 22.68 -14.87 20.69
C ALA A 279 22.32 -14.95 19.21
N SER A 280 23.21 -15.49 18.40
CA SER A 280 22.97 -15.75 16.97
C SER A 280 23.64 -17.03 16.51
N THR A 281 23.13 -17.66 15.45
CA THR A 281 23.67 -18.92 14.92
C THR A 281 25.10 -18.79 14.37
N ASN A 282 25.55 -17.59 13.97
CA ASN A 282 26.95 -17.38 13.59
C ASN A 282 27.93 -17.58 14.75
N GLU A 283 27.48 -17.31 15.98
CA GLU A 283 28.30 -17.49 17.18
C GLU A 283 28.47 -18.98 17.51
N ILE A 284 27.46 -19.81 17.23
CA ILE A 284 27.54 -21.26 17.35
C ILE A 284 28.60 -21.83 16.40
N THR A 285 28.58 -21.37 15.13
CA THR A 285 29.42 -21.95 14.06
C THR A 285 30.85 -21.44 14.05
N SER A 286 31.10 -20.23 14.57
CA SER A 286 32.42 -19.57 14.49
C SER A 286 33.21 -19.57 15.80
N ASN A 287 32.61 -19.95 16.93
CA ASN A 287 33.15 -19.73 18.28
C ASN A 287 33.63 -18.28 18.51
N ALA A 288 32.97 -17.33 17.83
CA ALA A 288 33.43 -15.96 17.69
C ALA A 288 33.28 -15.12 18.97
N LYS A 289 32.39 -15.53 19.88
CA LYS A 289 32.23 -14.87 21.18
C LYS A 289 32.14 -15.89 22.30
N THR A 290 32.75 -15.56 23.41
CA THR A 290 32.52 -16.29 24.64
C THR A 290 31.17 -15.90 25.23
N ASP A 291 30.52 -16.78 26.00
CA ASP A 291 29.23 -16.49 26.64
C ASP A 291 29.26 -15.23 27.55
N GLN A 292 30.44 -14.79 27.97
CA GLN A 292 30.63 -13.58 28.77
C GLN A 292 30.55 -12.26 27.97
N GLU A 293 30.62 -12.34 26.66
CA GLU A 293 30.57 -11.17 25.76
C GLU A 293 29.17 -10.93 25.15
N LEU A 294 28.20 -11.80 25.47
CA LEU A 294 26.86 -11.68 24.95
C LEU A 294 26.07 -10.60 25.70
N GLN A 295 25.24 -9.88 24.95
CA GLN A 295 24.37 -8.82 25.51
C GLN A 295 23.27 -9.46 26.37
N VAL A 296 23.13 -9.01 27.62
CA VAL A 296 22.03 -9.41 28.50
C VAL A 296 20.71 -8.86 27.95
N VAL A 297 19.67 -9.69 28.03
CA VAL A 297 18.31 -9.27 27.64
C VAL A 297 17.74 -8.38 28.73
N PRO A 298 17.40 -7.12 28.44
CA PRO A 298 16.79 -6.23 29.41
C PRO A 298 15.37 -6.68 29.80
N ASP A 299 14.92 -6.30 31.00
CA ASP A 299 13.59 -6.65 31.50
C ASP A 299 12.44 -6.08 30.67
N ASP A 300 12.69 -5.00 29.94
CA ASP A 300 11.73 -4.32 29.05
C ASP A 300 11.78 -4.82 27.62
N PHE A 301 12.57 -5.87 27.32
CA PHE A 301 12.53 -6.51 26.01
C PHE A 301 11.24 -7.32 25.82
N PRO A 302 10.56 -7.24 24.65
CA PRO A 302 9.33 -8.00 24.40
C PRO A 302 9.64 -9.50 24.28
N ILE A 303 8.85 -10.31 24.97
CA ILE A 303 9.01 -11.78 25.00
C ILE A 303 7.76 -12.54 24.55
N GLY A 304 6.65 -11.85 24.30
CA GLY A 304 5.37 -12.41 23.84
C GLY A 304 4.91 -11.78 22.54
N ASN A 305 4.12 -12.51 21.75
CA ASN A 305 3.51 -12.08 20.50
C ASN A 305 4.44 -11.25 19.60
N ILE A 306 5.67 -11.75 19.42
CA ILE A 306 6.70 -11.05 18.66
C ILE A 306 6.32 -10.95 17.19
N SER A 307 6.37 -9.73 16.69
CA SER A 307 6.34 -9.42 15.26
C SER A 307 7.64 -8.74 14.88
N TYR A 308 8.26 -9.17 13.80
CA TYR A 308 9.49 -8.61 13.29
C TYR A 308 9.42 -8.32 11.78
N THR A 309 10.30 -7.46 11.35
CA THR A 309 10.58 -7.24 9.93
C THR A 309 12.08 -7.06 9.74
N THR A 310 12.57 -7.50 8.59
CA THR A 310 13.94 -7.23 8.16
C THR A 310 13.96 -6.09 7.18
N TYR A 311 15.06 -5.34 7.14
CA TYR A 311 15.23 -4.25 6.20
C TYR A 311 16.70 -4.08 5.84
N THR A 312 16.94 -3.41 4.73
CA THR A 312 18.29 -3.05 4.31
C THR A 312 18.43 -1.54 4.35
N THR A 313 19.47 -1.07 5.03
CA THR A 313 19.80 0.36 5.09
C THR A 313 20.30 0.86 3.73
N ALA A 314 20.32 2.18 3.54
CA ALA A 314 20.89 2.80 2.34
C ALA A 314 22.37 2.44 2.10
N THR A 315 23.07 2.00 3.15
CA THR A 315 24.48 1.53 3.07
C THR A 315 24.62 0.04 2.80
N GLY A 316 23.49 -0.68 2.60
CA GLY A 316 23.48 -2.11 2.31
C GLY A 316 23.60 -3.02 3.55
N LEU A 317 23.47 -2.47 4.77
CA LEU A 317 23.49 -3.27 6.00
C LEU A 317 22.08 -3.79 6.30
N GLU A 318 21.99 -5.09 6.58
CA GLU A 318 20.75 -5.70 7.05
C GLU A 318 20.48 -5.35 8.52
N GLY A 319 19.24 -5.08 8.85
CA GLY A 319 18.76 -4.87 10.20
C GLY A 319 17.44 -5.59 10.45
N ILE A 320 17.10 -5.72 11.73
CA ILE A 320 15.79 -6.21 12.19
C ILE A 320 15.12 -5.09 12.97
N MET A 321 13.83 -4.92 12.76
CA MET A 321 12.96 -4.18 13.66
C MET A 321 11.93 -5.14 14.23
N LEU A 322 11.75 -5.13 15.55
CA LEU A 322 10.93 -6.07 16.30
C LEU A 322 10.04 -5.30 17.28
N ILE A 323 8.81 -5.76 17.42
CA ILE A 323 7.85 -5.32 18.43
C ILE A 323 7.22 -6.56 19.06
N GLY A 324 6.56 -6.41 20.20
CA GLY A 324 5.86 -7.50 20.86
C GLY A 324 5.30 -7.09 22.21
N GLU A 325 4.76 -8.05 22.92
CA GLU A 325 4.26 -7.85 24.27
C GLU A 325 5.40 -7.89 25.29
N HIS A 326 5.38 -6.96 26.21
CA HIS A 326 6.37 -6.82 27.26
C HIS A 326 5.87 -7.45 28.57
N ALA A 327 6.74 -8.11 29.31
CA ALA A 327 6.43 -8.57 30.66
C ALA A 327 6.16 -7.42 31.64
N LYS A 328 6.82 -6.27 31.39
CA LYS A 328 6.52 -4.98 32.00
C LYS A 328 6.42 -3.96 30.89
N GLN A 329 5.36 -3.17 30.89
CA GLN A 329 5.24 -2.05 29.95
C GLN A 329 6.51 -1.18 30.07
N PRO A 330 7.23 -0.94 28.97
CA PRO A 330 8.38 -0.06 28.99
C PRO A 330 7.86 1.35 29.27
N ILE A 331 8.28 1.91 30.40
CA ILE A 331 7.92 3.27 30.78
C ILE A 331 8.95 4.19 30.13
N ALA A 332 8.62 4.71 28.96
CA ALA A 332 9.30 5.84 28.39
C ALA A 332 8.64 7.12 28.96
N GLY A 333 8.94 7.45 30.19
CA GLY A 333 8.18 8.48 30.92
C GLY A 333 6.74 8.03 31.19
N ASP A 334 5.78 8.92 31.07
CA ASP A 334 4.34 8.64 31.22
C ASP A 334 3.64 8.25 29.89
N ILE A 335 4.42 7.94 28.83
CA ILE A 335 3.87 7.67 27.50
C ILE A 335 3.62 6.17 27.33
N GLU A 336 2.35 5.79 27.22
CA GLU A 336 1.94 4.45 26.80
C GLU A 336 2.06 4.31 25.28
N ALA A 337 3.08 3.58 24.82
CA ALA A 337 3.31 3.40 23.39
C ALA A 337 4.03 2.08 23.11
N ILE A 338 3.94 1.61 21.87
CA ILE A 338 4.77 0.53 21.38
C ILE A 338 6.22 1.03 21.34
N VAL A 339 7.13 0.23 21.91
CA VAL A 339 8.58 0.47 21.89
C VAL A 339 9.22 -0.55 20.94
N PRO A 340 9.60 -0.14 19.73
CA PRO A 340 10.32 -1.02 18.83
C PRO A 340 11.75 -1.29 19.33
N TRP A 341 12.26 -2.48 18.98
CA TRP A 341 13.63 -2.90 19.19
C TRP A 341 14.32 -3.15 17.85
N GLY A 342 15.47 -2.55 17.66
CA GLY A 342 16.28 -2.73 16.45
C GLY A 342 17.50 -3.59 16.72
N TYR A 343 17.80 -4.53 15.83
CA TYR A 343 19.09 -5.21 15.78
C TYR A 343 19.96 -4.55 14.72
N MET A 344 21.08 -3.97 15.19
CA MET A 344 21.98 -3.21 14.32
C MET A 344 23.40 -3.81 14.44
N GLY A 345 23.74 -4.61 13.44
CA GLY A 345 25.06 -5.23 13.34
C GLY A 345 25.27 -6.38 14.34
N SER A 346 25.33 -6.10 15.64
CA SER A 346 25.60 -7.11 16.67
C SER A 346 24.91 -6.89 18.02
N ILE A 347 24.13 -5.83 18.13
CA ILE A 347 23.44 -5.45 19.38
C ILE A 347 21.96 -5.14 19.14
N TRP A 348 21.15 -5.40 20.17
CA TRP A 348 19.75 -4.97 20.25
C TRP A 348 19.67 -3.63 20.97
N VAL A 349 18.90 -2.72 20.42
CA VAL A 349 18.68 -1.36 20.95
C VAL A 349 17.19 -1.06 20.94
N SER A 350 16.67 -0.53 22.06
CA SER A 350 15.29 -0.04 22.13
C SER A 350 15.16 1.34 21.52
N PHE A 351 14.00 1.60 20.93
CA PHE A 351 13.62 2.91 20.37
C PHE A 351 12.39 3.47 21.09
N PRO A 352 12.56 3.95 22.34
CA PRO A 352 11.45 4.52 23.09
C PRO A 352 11.00 5.82 22.42
N PRO A 353 9.69 6.14 22.47
CA PRO A 353 9.18 7.39 21.93
C PRO A 353 9.68 8.59 22.74
N ASN A 354 9.91 9.72 22.06
CA ASN A 354 10.32 10.96 22.71
C ASN A 354 9.13 11.81 23.20
N ASN A 355 7.96 11.66 22.57
CA ASN A 355 6.73 12.36 22.90
C ASN A 355 5.51 11.60 22.34
N GLU A 356 4.31 11.94 22.80
CA GLU A 356 3.06 11.32 22.36
C GLU A 356 2.76 11.54 20.87
N GLU A 357 3.07 12.73 20.33
CA GLU A 357 2.74 13.10 18.94
C GLU A 357 3.49 12.24 17.90
N THR A 358 4.66 11.72 18.30
CA THR A 358 5.52 10.89 17.46
C THR A 358 5.60 9.45 17.94
N SER A 359 4.65 9.01 18.76
CA SER A 359 4.55 7.62 19.23
C SER A 359 3.52 6.82 18.46
N CYS A 360 3.72 5.50 18.39
CA CYS A 360 2.67 4.56 18.02
C CYS A 360 1.96 4.09 19.30
N PRO A 361 0.65 4.31 19.44
CA PRO A 361 -0.06 3.86 20.63
C PRO A 361 -0.01 2.34 20.76
N VAL A 362 -0.29 1.83 21.97
CA VAL A 362 -0.41 0.39 22.19
C VAL A 362 -1.60 -0.15 21.39
N LEU A 363 -1.34 -1.13 20.55
CA LEU A 363 -2.34 -1.84 19.74
C LEU A 363 -2.45 -3.29 20.21
N GLN A 364 -3.62 -3.88 20.09
CA GLN A 364 -3.78 -5.31 20.33
C GLN A 364 -3.17 -6.09 19.16
N THR A 365 -2.41 -7.15 19.45
CA THR A 365 -1.73 -8.01 18.46
C THR A 365 -1.04 -7.21 17.34
N PRO A 366 -0.12 -6.28 17.66
CA PRO A 366 0.48 -5.42 16.68
C PRO A 366 1.39 -6.21 15.73
N THR A 367 1.38 -5.82 14.48
CA THR A 367 2.28 -6.32 13.45
C THR A 367 3.16 -5.18 12.94
N ILE A 368 4.46 -5.45 12.79
CA ILE A 368 5.40 -4.54 12.14
C ILE A 368 5.82 -5.11 10.79
N MET A 369 5.93 -4.25 9.79
CA MET A 369 6.48 -4.60 8.49
C MET A 369 7.34 -3.45 7.95
N TYR A 370 8.34 -3.79 7.15
CA TYR A 370 9.07 -2.84 6.33
C TYR A 370 8.61 -3.00 4.88
N TYR A 371 8.02 -1.96 4.34
CA TYR A 371 7.40 -2.01 3.03
C TYR A 371 7.58 -0.66 2.34
N ASN A 372 7.95 -0.65 1.07
CA ASN A 372 8.15 0.57 0.30
C ASN A 372 9.04 1.60 1.02
N ASN A 373 10.19 1.15 1.54
CA ASN A 373 11.19 1.96 2.25
C ASN A 373 10.67 2.68 3.51
N GLN A 374 9.61 2.17 4.13
CA GLN A 374 9.06 2.67 5.38
C GLN A 374 8.68 1.53 6.31
N PHE A 375 8.74 1.79 7.61
CA PHE A 375 8.16 0.89 8.61
C PHE A 375 6.68 1.21 8.79
N TYR A 376 5.89 0.16 8.96
CA TYR A 376 4.46 0.23 9.26
C TYR A 376 4.17 -0.59 10.50
N ILE A 377 3.34 -0.05 11.39
CA ILE A 377 2.73 -0.80 12.49
C ILE A 377 1.22 -0.74 12.30
N PHE A 378 0.58 -1.87 12.39
CA PHE A 378 -0.88 -2.00 12.37
C PHE A 378 -1.30 -3.11 13.31
N GLY A 379 -2.57 -3.13 13.67
CA GLY A 379 -3.11 -4.13 14.59
C GLY A 379 -4.58 -3.88 14.85
N GLU A 380 -5.12 -4.61 15.82
CA GLU A 380 -6.48 -4.44 16.28
C GLU A 380 -7.49 -4.46 15.11
N LYS A 381 -8.32 -3.43 14.99
CA LYS A 381 -9.37 -3.34 13.98
C LYS A 381 -8.90 -2.87 12.60
N PHE A 382 -7.61 -2.69 12.39
CA PHE A 382 -7.04 -2.13 11.15
C PHE A 382 -7.55 -0.73 10.78
N GLU A 383 -8.09 0.00 11.75
CA GLU A 383 -8.56 1.37 11.55
C GLU A 383 -7.43 2.34 11.26
N SER A 384 -6.24 1.99 11.71
CA SER A 384 -5.07 2.86 11.58
C SER A 384 -3.81 2.08 11.30
N PHE A 385 -3.04 2.62 10.36
CA PHE A 385 -1.66 2.26 10.13
C PHE A 385 -0.79 3.39 10.64
N TYR A 386 0.30 3.06 11.30
CA TYR A 386 1.32 4.00 11.72
C TYR A 386 2.55 3.79 10.88
N THR A 387 3.21 4.87 10.48
CA THR A 387 4.38 4.83 9.60
C THR A 387 5.56 5.54 10.23
N SER A 388 6.75 5.04 9.94
CA SER A 388 8.02 5.64 10.32
C SER A 388 9.07 5.38 9.26
N GLU A 389 9.87 6.38 8.91
CA GLU A 389 10.99 6.19 7.97
C GLU A 389 12.17 5.46 8.61
N ALA A 390 12.41 5.70 9.89
CA ALA A 390 13.57 5.20 10.62
C ALA A 390 13.23 4.31 11.83
N GLY A 391 11.94 4.05 12.10
CA GLY A 391 11.50 3.30 13.28
C GLY A 391 11.53 4.07 14.60
N LEU A 392 11.85 5.37 14.58
CA LEU A 392 12.03 6.21 15.76
C LEU A 392 10.84 7.10 16.06
N ALA A 393 10.33 7.77 15.04
CA ALA A 393 9.18 8.67 15.13
C ALA A 393 8.06 8.10 14.28
N TRP A 394 6.90 7.95 14.87
CA TRP A 394 5.73 7.35 14.25
C TRP A 394 4.63 8.38 14.03
N LYS A 395 3.93 8.26 12.93
CA LYS A 395 2.76 9.08 12.61
C LYS A 395 1.65 8.20 12.05
N LYS A 396 0.42 8.56 12.32
CA LYS A 396 -0.72 7.89 11.68
C LYS A 396 -0.62 8.05 10.17
N ALA A 397 -0.72 6.95 9.45
CA ALA A 397 -0.69 6.96 7.99
C ALA A 397 -1.94 7.65 7.42
N ASN A 398 -1.85 8.12 6.19
CA ASN A 398 -3.00 8.64 5.46
C ASN A 398 -4.06 7.53 5.30
N LYS A 399 -5.34 7.90 5.21
CA LYS A 399 -6.46 6.97 4.96
C LYS A 399 -6.27 6.07 3.73
N LYS A 400 -5.44 6.48 2.77
CA LYS A 400 -5.04 5.66 1.63
C LYS A 400 -4.31 4.36 2.02
N PHE A 401 -3.73 4.30 3.21
CA PHE A 401 -3.05 3.12 3.74
C PHE A 401 -3.91 2.29 4.67
N SER A 402 -5.15 2.70 4.92
CA SER A 402 -6.07 1.95 5.77
C SER A 402 -6.61 0.71 5.06
N PHE A 403 -7.04 -0.25 5.86
CA PHE A 403 -7.85 -1.36 5.39
C PHE A 403 -9.24 -0.85 5.02
N PRO A 404 -9.91 -1.38 3.98
CA PRO A 404 -11.30 -1.05 3.69
C PRO A 404 -12.17 -1.37 4.90
N TYR A 405 -12.84 -0.35 5.41
CA TYR A 405 -13.60 -0.42 6.65
C TYR A 405 -14.87 0.43 6.53
N GLN A 406 -15.97 -0.11 6.99
CA GLN A 406 -17.24 0.60 7.08
C GLN A 406 -17.73 0.64 8.52
N ASP A 407 -18.28 1.77 8.93
CA ASP A 407 -18.84 1.93 10.26
C ASP A 407 -20.15 1.12 10.39
N TRP A 408 -20.26 0.36 11.46
CA TRP A 408 -21.46 -0.43 11.77
C TRP A 408 -22.63 0.39 12.25
N SER A 409 -22.45 1.69 12.49
CA SER A 409 -23.53 2.60 12.85
C SER A 409 -24.55 2.83 11.70
N GLU A 410 -24.20 2.44 10.48
CA GLU A 410 -25.12 2.54 9.35
C GLU A 410 -26.07 1.35 9.32
N ALA A 411 -27.37 1.62 9.43
CA ALA A 411 -28.43 0.62 9.54
C ALA A 411 -28.49 -0.38 8.37
N ASP A 412 -28.04 0.00 7.20
CA ASP A 412 -28.06 -0.83 5.98
C ASP A 412 -26.76 -1.58 5.70
N PHE A 413 -25.77 -1.47 6.58
CA PHE A 413 -24.48 -2.09 6.35
C PHE A 413 -24.55 -3.61 6.36
N LYS A 414 -24.03 -4.23 5.29
CA LYS A 414 -23.82 -5.67 5.18
C LYS A 414 -22.37 -5.94 4.85
N PRO A 415 -21.65 -6.68 5.69
CA PRO A 415 -20.27 -7.09 5.38
C PRO A 415 -20.21 -7.80 4.03
N SER A 416 -19.23 -7.47 3.22
CA SER A 416 -18.98 -8.08 1.92
C SER A 416 -17.51 -8.38 1.72
N LYS A 417 -17.19 -9.17 0.68
CA LYS A 417 -15.80 -9.43 0.28
C LYS A 417 -15.09 -8.20 -0.29
N GLU A 418 -15.83 -7.16 -0.66
CA GLU A 418 -15.28 -5.90 -1.14
C GLU A 418 -14.99 -4.93 0.01
N GLN A 419 -15.71 -5.09 1.12
CA GLN A 419 -15.60 -4.25 2.31
C GLN A 419 -15.50 -5.16 3.54
N PRO A 420 -14.33 -5.69 3.86
CA PRO A 420 -14.13 -6.58 4.99
C PRO A 420 -14.34 -5.84 6.30
N GLU A 421 -14.93 -6.53 7.25
CA GLU A 421 -15.14 -6.05 8.60
C GLU A 421 -14.32 -6.90 9.57
N PHE A 422 -13.51 -6.27 10.41
CA PHE A 422 -12.68 -6.98 11.39
C PHE A 422 -13.45 -7.31 12.67
N ARG A 423 -14.44 -6.52 13.04
CA ARG A 423 -15.28 -6.79 14.23
C ARG A 423 -15.94 -8.17 14.15
N GLY A 424 -15.93 -8.89 15.24
CA GLY A 424 -16.48 -10.25 15.31
C GLY A 424 -15.55 -11.33 14.78
N ARG A 425 -14.37 -11.00 14.30
CA ARG A 425 -13.31 -11.96 14.02
C ARG A 425 -12.47 -12.17 15.27
N GLU A 426 -12.10 -13.42 15.56
CA GLU A 426 -11.36 -13.72 16.79
C GLU A 426 -9.89 -13.33 16.70
N THR A 427 -9.26 -13.55 15.55
CA THR A 427 -7.84 -13.26 15.35
C THR A 427 -7.49 -13.04 13.89
N TYR A 428 -6.25 -12.61 13.65
CA TYR A 428 -5.65 -12.52 12.33
C TYR A 428 -4.17 -12.87 12.39
N SER A 429 -3.58 -13.09 11.23
CA SER A 429 -2.14 -13.11 11.02
C SER A 429 -1.80 -12.44 9.70
N SER A 430 -0.55 -12.02 9.56
CA SER A 430 -0.09 -11.37 8.33
C SER A 430 1.29 -11.84 7.93
N VAL A 431 1.57 -11.80 6.65
CA VAL A 431 2.91 -12.01 6.09
C VAL A 431 3.16 -11.07 4.93
N LEU A 432 4.42 -10.69 4.77
CA LEU A 432 4.90 -9.91 3.65
C LEU A 432 5.61 -10.83 2.64
N ASP A 433 5.17 -10.77 1.39
CA ASP A 433 5.86 -11.40 0.26
C ASP A 433 6.73 -10.35 -0.42
N ASP A 434 7.96 -10.19 0.08
CA ASP A 434 8.91 -9.17 -0.39
C ASP A 434 9.24 -9.29 -1.88
N LYS A 435 9.18 -10.51 -2.42
CA LYS A 435 9.49 -10.75 -3.85
C LYS A 435 8.48 -10.12 -4.80
N ASN A 436 7.21 -10.03 -4.36
CA ASN A 436 6.10 -9.54 -5.19
C ASN A 436 5.46 -8.27 -4.63
N ASP A 437 5.99 -7.70 -3.57
CA ASP A 437 5.45 -6.53 -2.86
C ASP A 437 3.99 -6.71 -2.41
N TYR A 438 3.63 -7.92 -1.97
CA TYR A 438 2.29 -8.20 -1.46
C TYR A 438 2.25 -8.39 0.05
N ILE A 439 1.26 -7.76 0.67
CA ILE A 439 0.90 -7.97 2.07
C ILE A 439 -0.29 -8.93 2.08
N TYR A 440 -0.18 -10.05 2.77
CA TYR A 440 -1.31 -10.96 3.00
C TYR A 440 -1.79 -10.79 4.44
N ILE A 441 -3.10 -10.59 4.61
CA ILE A 441 -3.77 -10.64 5.89
C ILE A 441 -4.76 -11.80 5.86
N LEU A 442 -4.65 -12.66 6.84
CA LEU A 442 -5.46 -13.85 6.99
C LEU A 442 -6.34 -13.66 8.23
N PHE A 443 -7.63 -13.48 8.02
CA PHE A 443 -8.59 -13.33 9.09
C PHE A 443 -9.15 -14.68 9.52
N SER A 444 -9.36 -14.88 10.82
CA SER A 444 -10.19 -15.96 11.32
C SER A 444 -11.65 -15.74 10.94
N GLY A 445 -12.44 -16.79 10.97
CA GLY A 445 -13.88 -16.67 11.01
C GLY A 445 -14.36 -16.03 12.32
N GLY A 446 -15.66 -15.92 12.48
CA GLY A 446 -16.26 -15.36 13.66
C GLY A 446 -17.68 -14.86 13.43
N SER A 447 -18.24 -14.15 14.40
CA SER A 447 -19.54 -13.51 14.29
C SER A 447 -19.53 -12.14 14.95
N ALA A 448 -20.28 -11.21 14.39
CA ALA A 448 -20.52 -9.91 14.98
C ALA A 448 -22.02 -9.61 14.99
N SER A 449 -22.49 -8.98 16.06
CA SER A 449 -23.88 -8.57 16.21
C SER A 449 -23.95 -7.06 16.43
N PHE A 450 -24.93 -6.43 15.83
CA PHE A 450 -25.29 -5.04 16.11
C PHE A 450 -26.79 -4.91 16.35
N GLU A 451 -27.16 -3.89 17.08
CA GLU A 451 -28.53 -3.59 17.45
C GLU A 451 -29.04 -2.41 16.63
N GLU A 452 -30.18 -2.57 16.01
CA GLU A 452 -30.91 -1.55 15.28
C GLU A 452 -32.15 -1.15 16.07
N GLU A 453 -32.32 0.15 16.33
CA GLU A 453 -33.57 0.66 16.88
C GLU A 453 -34.62 0.74 15.75
N VAL A 454 -35.67 -0.05 15.85
CA VAL A 454 -36.81 -0.02 14.91
C VAL A 454 -38.02 0.59 15.62
N GLU A 455 -38.78 1.41 14.92
CA GLU A 455 -40.07 1.90 15.42
C GLU A 455 -41.07 0.74 15.40
N ASP A 456 -41.75 0.50 16.54
CA ASP A 456 -42.84 -0.47 16.61
C ASP A 456 -44.04 0.04 15.79
N GLU A 457 -44.36 -0.62 14.68
CA GLU A 457 -45.47 -0.26 13.81
C GLU A 457 -46.85 -0.55 14.43
N GLU A 458 -46.94 -1.20 15.61
CA GLU A 458 -48.22 -1.67 16.18
C GLU A 458 -48.92 -0.70 17.14
N ASP A 459 -48.32 0.41 17.58
CA ASP A 459 -48.98 1.34 18.51
C ASP A 459 -48.69 2.84 18.17
N GLU A 460 -49.61 3.44 17.42
CA GLU A 460 -49.56 4.88 17.07
C GLU A 460 -49.59 5.84 18.30
N GLU A 461 -49.87 5.37 19.53
CA GLU A 461 -49.95 6.19 20.73
C GLU A 461 -48.76 6.09 21.72
N LYS A 462 -47.85 5.14 21.49
CA LYS A 462 -46.62 5.04 22.30
C LYS A 462 -45.46 4.70 21.39
N SER A 463 -44.58 5.67 21.10
CA SER A 463 -43.30 5.40 20.43
C SER A 463 -42.39 4.57 21.34
N SER A 464 -42.65 3.26 21.40
CA SER A 464 -41.73 2.30 21.97
C SER A 464 -40.76 1.91 20.87
N LYS A 465 -39.48 2.21 21.04
CA LYS A 465 -38.43 1.73 20.15
C LYS A 465 -38.13 0.29 20.49
N ALA A 466 -38.32 -0.61 19.55
CA ALA A 466 -37.88 -1.99 19.65
C ALA A 466 -36.43 -2.10 19.14
N THR A 467 -35.66 -2.91 19.81
CA THR A 467 -34.25 -3.18 19.37
C THR A 467 -34.25 -4.52 18.63
N LYS A 468 -33.82 -4.47 17.37
CA LYS A 468 -33.61 -5.66 16.55
C LYS A 468 -32.14 -5.97 16.46
N THR A 469 -31.75 -7.19 16.84
CA THR A 469 -30.35 -7.66 16.76
C THR A 469 -30.11 -8.35 15.43
N HIS A 470 -29.11 -7.87 14.69
CA HIS A 470 -28.62 -8.50 13.48
C HIS A 470 -27.28 -9.17 13.77
N THR A 471 -27.15 -10.44 13.37
CA THR A 471 -25.90 -11.21 13.54
C THR A 471 -25.35 -11.60 12.17
N TYR A 472 -24.09 -11.28 11.92
CA TYR A 472 -23.35 -11.69 10.74
C TYR A 472 -22.30 -12.71 11.12
N THR A 473 -22.19 -13.76 10.32
CA THR A 473 -21.15 -14.77 10.47
C THR A 473 -20.14 -14.63 9.33
N TYR A 474 -18.86 -14.57 9.69
CA TYR A 474 -17.75 -14.47 8.77
C TYR A 474 -17.05 -15.82 8.63
N GLU A 475 -16.67 -16.15 7.42
CA GLU A 475 -15.71 -17.22 7.15
C GLU A 475 -14.28 -16.71 7.38
N SER A 476 -13.32 -17.63 7.49
CA SER A 476 -11.92 -17.28 7.49
C SER A 476 -11.50 -16.83 6.09
N GLU A 477 -10.93 -15.62 5.96
CA GLU A 477 -10.67 -14.98 4.69
C GLU A 477 -9.21 -14.56 4.56
N VAL A 478 -8.71 -14.63 3.34
CA VAL A 478 -7.40 -14.11 2.97
C VAL A 478 -7.57 -12.89 2.08
N TRP A 479 -6.97 -11.81 2.51
CA TRP A 479 -6.89 -10.56 1.78
C TRP A 479 -5.46 -10.27 1.38
N ARG A 480 -5.27 -9.77 0.17
CA ARG A 480 -3.98 -9.38 -0.36
C ARG A 480 -3.96 -7.90 -0.68
N GLY A 481 -3.02 -7.18 -0.06
CA GLY A 481 -2.78 -5.77 -0.27
C GLY A 481 -1.52 -5.51 -1.10
N ARG A 482 -1.53 -4.45 -1.86
CA ARG A 482 -0.36 -3.92 -2.55
C ARG A 482 -0.46 -2.41 -2.66
N LEU A 483 0.68 -1.72 -2.47
CA LEU A 483 0.76 -0.30 -2.74
C LEU A 483 0.60 -0.04 -4.24
N ASN A 484 -0.34 0.84 -4.60
CA ASN A 484 -0.50 1.30 -5.96
C ASN A 484 0.57 2.35 -6.25
N GLN A 485 1.75 1.90 -6.63
CA GLN A 485 2.83 2.78 -7.06
C GLN A 485 2.55 3.28 -8.47
N LEU A 486 2.82 4.56 -8.70
CA LEU A 486 2.94 5.08 -10.06
C LEU A 486 4.18 4.48 -10.70
N TRP A 487 3.98 3.71 -11.76
CA TRP A 487 5.03 3.15 -12.57
C TRP A 487 5.70 4.23 -13.44
N PHE A 488 6.29 5.23 -12.82
CA PHE A 488 7.31 6.01 -13.46
C PHE A 488 8.62 5.57 -12.85
N ASP A 489 9.29 4.69 -13.56
CA ASP A 489 10.70 4.43 -13.29
C ASP A 489 11.40 5.78 -13.41
N LYS A 490 11.81 6.34 -12.30
CA LYS A 490 12.55 7.62 -12.27
C LYS A 490 13.92 7.49 -12.93
N ASP A 491 14.32 6.26 -13.25
CA ASP A 491 15.56 5.95 -13.93
C ASP A 491 15.29 5.37 -15.33
N PRO A 492 15.39 6.19 -16.39
CA PRO A 492 15.18 5.74 -17.76
C PRO A 492 16.17 4.65 -18.22
N LEU A 493 17.21 4.34 -17.43
CA LEU A 493 18.17 3.28 -17.74
C LEU A 493 17.71 1.89 -17.27
N ASN A 494 16.67 1.81 -16.43
CA ASN A 494 16.09 0.56 -15.94
C ASN A 494 14.75 0.18 -16.58
N ALA A 495 14.24 0.95 -17.52
CA ALA A 495 12.97 0.72 -18.20
C ALA A 495 12.94 -0.49 -19.15
N GLY A 496 13.84 -1.45 -18.98
CA GLY A 496 14.00 -2.59 -19.88
C GLY A 496 14.51 -3.90 -19.23
N LYS A 497 14.39 -4.05 -17.91
CA LYS A 497 14.78 -5.31 -17.25
C LYS A 497 13.61 -5.98 -16.55
#